data_0f01de6f49b39814e74d71c18e6da734
#
_entry.id   0f01de6f49b39814e74d71c18e6da734
#
_cell.length_a   1.000
_cell.length_b   1.000
_cell.length_c   1.000
_cell.angle_alpha   90.00
_cell.angle_beta   90.00
_cell.angle_gamma   90.00
#
_symmetry.space_group_name_H-M   'P 1'
#
loop_
_entity.id
_entity.type
_entity.pdbx_description
1 polymer ?
#
loop_
_entity_poly.entity_id
_entity_poly.type
_entity_poly.pdbx_seq_one_letter_code
_entity_poly.pdbx_strand_id
1 'polypeptide(L)'
;MKKETIKVGQVTVDFLLEAADTNGSIAMFEFTVPVGAKVPIPHYHEHFEETIYGLAGILTFNVNGKAIEIGPGETCFVPRGAVHGFDNFKQVDAKALSVITPALLGPIFFKEVAEILNAGGPPDVEKLGMVMTKYGLIPAMPKMKDA
;
A
#
# COMPACT_ATOMS: atom_id res chain seq x y z
N MET A 1 -8.48 15.81 -9.64
CA MET A 1 -9.61 15.81 -8.68
C MET A 1 -9.74 14.44 -8.03
N LYS A 2 -9.87 14.39 -6.71
CA LYS A 2 -10.07 13.12 -5.99
C LYS A 2 -11.42 12.52 -6.35
N LYS A 3 -11.45 11.21 -6.60
CA LYS A 3 -12.70 10.47 -6.75
C LYS A 3 -13.26 10.04 -5.41
N GLU A 4 -12.40 9.60 -4.50
CA GLU A 4 -12.82 9.00 -3.24
C GLU A 4 -11.69 8.99 -2.23
N THR A 5 -12.01 9.25 -0.96
CA THR A 5 -11.07 9.18 0.16
C THR A 5 -11.45 8.01 1.06
N ILE A 6 -10.49 7.14 1.36
CA ILE A 6 -10.69 5.95 2.19
C ILE A 6 -9.69 5.98 3.35
N LYS A 7 -10.21 5.89 4.58
CA LYS A 7 -9.38 5.74 5.77
C LYS A 7 -9.14 4.26 6.01
N VAL A 8 -7.88 3.85 5.93
CA VAL A 8 -7.46 2.46 6.12
C VAL A 8 -6.58 2.40 7.36
N GLY A 9 -7.19 2.20 8.53
CA GLY A 9 -6.49 2.37 9.79
C GLY A 9 -6.03 3.82 9.94
N GLN A 10 -4.75 4.03 10.12
CA GLN A 10 -4.15 5.38 10.23
C GLN A 10 -3.78 5.98 8.86
N VAL A 11 -3.72 5.16 7.82
CA VAL A 11 -3.35 5.60 6.47
C VAL A 11 -4.58 6.14 5.74
N THR A 12 -4.42 7.25 5.03
CA THR A 12 -5.47 7.81 4.17
C THR A 12 -5.13 7.52 2.71
N VAL A 13 -6.09 7.00 1.97
CA VAL A 13 -5.94 6.72 0.53
C VAL A 13 -6.91 7.62 -0.23
N ASP A 14 -6.37 8.42 -1.16
CA ASP A 14 -7.14 9.31 -2.02
C ASP A 14 -7.07 8.79 -3.46
N PHE A 15 -8.14 8.17 -3.94
CA PHE A 15 -8.17 7.63 -5.30
C PHE A 15 -8.31 8.73 -6.34
N LEU A 16 -7.51 8.64 -7.40
CA LEU A 16 -7.49 9.58 -8.52
C LEU A 16 -8.00 8.95 -9.82
N LEU A 17 -7.54 7.74 -10.16
CA LEU A 17 -7.94 7.00 -11.36
C LEU A 17 -8.19 5.53 -11.01
N GLU A 18 -9.30 5.01 -11.48
CA GLU A 18 -9.65 3.59 -11.40
C GLU A 18 -9.52 2.93 -12.78
N ALA A 19 -9.59 1.60 -12.80
CA ALA A 19 -9.56 0.83 -14.04
C ALA A 19 -10.56 1.31 -15.10
N ALA A 20 -11.77 1.68 -14.67
CA ALA A 20 -12.81 2.16 -15.59
C ALA A 20 -12.45 3.47 -16.29
N ASP A 21 -11.58 4.30 -15.68
CA ASP A 21 -11.15 5.58 -16.26
C ASP A 21 -10.08 5.42 -17.35
N THR A 22 -9.38 4.28 -17.36
CA THR A 22 -8.16 4.07 -18.15
C THR A 22 -8.19 2.82 -19.03
N ASN A 23 -9.36 2.22 -19.22
CA ASN A 23 -9.50 0.93 -19.91
C ASN A 23 -8.60 -0.17 -19.28
N GLY A 24 -8.45 -0.13 -17.96
CA GLY A 24 -7.69 -1.13 -17.23
C GLY A 24 -6.17 -0.97 -17.27
N SER A 25 -5.65 0.11 -17.83
CA SER A 25 -4.20 0.28 -17.97
C SER A 25 -3.53 0.80 -16.71
N ILE A 26 -4.13 1.76 -16.01
CA ILE A 26 -3.54 2.43 -14.85
C ILE A 26 -4.59 2.66 -13.78
N ALA A 27 -4.24 2.38 -12.52
CA ALA A 27 -4.92 2.93 -11.36
C ALA A 27 -3.94 3.84 -10.63
N MET A 28 -4.43 4.95 -10.09
CA MET A 28 -3.60 5.93 -9.37
C MET A 28 -4.28 6.36 -8.09
N PHE A 29 -3.51 6.41 -7.02
CA PHE A 29 -3.99 6.97 -5.75
C PHE A 29 -2.84 7.63 -5.00
N GLU A 30 -3.18 8.66 -4.22
CA GLU A 30 -2.26 9.21 -3.22
C GLU A 30 -2.51 8.50 -1.90
N PHE A 31 -1.47 8.33 -1.10
CA PHE A 31 -1.63 7.84 0.26
C PHE A 31 -0.81 8.65 1.24
N THR A 32 -1.40 8.90 2.40
CA THR A 32 -0.79 9.69 3.47
C THR A 32 -0.55 8.79 4.67
N VAL A 33 0.69 8.78 5.14
CA VAL A 33 1.15 7.95 6.25
C VAL A 33 1.57 8.85 7.41
N PRO A 34 0.76 8.95 8.47
CA PRO A 34 1.13 9.72 9.64
C PRO A 34 2.39 9.19 10.32
N VAL A 35 3.02 10.04 11.11
CA VAL A 35 4.17 9.67 11.94
C VAL A 35 3.81 8.46 12.81
N GLY A 36 4.64 7.44 12.76
CA GLY A 36 4.47 6.24 13.57
C GLY A 36 3.25 5.38 13.22
N ALA A 37 2.62 5.62 12.08
CA ALA A 37 1.47 4.83 11.66
C ALA A 37 1.85 3.36 11.52
N LYS A 38 0.97 2.49 12.00
CA LYS A 38 1.08 1.05 11.75
C LYS A 38 0.49 0.77 10.39
N VAL A 39 1.29 0.16 9.55
CA VAL A 39 0.97 -0.08 8.14
C VAL A 39 0.68 -1.55 7.88
N PRO A 40 0.06 -1.87 6.72
CA PRO A 40 -0.29 -3.24 6.37
C PRO A 40 0.92 -4.19 6.35
N ILE A 41 0.60 -5.47 6.43
CA ILE A 41 1.55 -6.58 6.39
C ILE A 41 2.39 -6.51 5.10
N PRO A 42 3.72 -6.71 5.17
CA PRO A 42 4.54 -6.87 3.97
C PRO A 42 3.96 -7.93 3.04
N HIS A 43 3.98 -7.67 1.75
CA HIS A 43 3.37 -8.54 0.75
C HIS A 43 4.06 -8.36 -0.60
N TYR A 44 3.72 -9.24 -1.56
CA TYR A 44 4.10 -9.05 -2.95
C TYR A 44 2.85 -9.04 -3.84
N HIS A 45 2.96 -8.42 -4.99
CA HIS A 45 1.90 -8.38 -5.99
C HIS A 45 2.12 -9.47 -7.02
N GLU A 46 1.10 -10.29 -7.25
CA GLU A 46 1.18 -11.43 -8.15
C GLU A 46 1.07 -11.03 -9.62
N HIS A 47 0.25 -10.03 -9.91
CA HIS A 47 -0.18 -9.73 -11.29
C HIS A 47 0.03 -8.29 -11.74
N PHE A 48 0.63 -7.45 -10.92
CA PHE A 48 0.82 -6.03 -11.26
C PHE A 48 2.08 -5.45 -10.62
N GLU A 49 2.54 -4.35 -11.18
CA GLU A 49 3.64 -3.54 -10.66
C GLU A 49 3.08 -2.30 -9.95
N GLU A 50 3.87 -1.76 -9.05
CA GLU A 50 3.57 -0.51 -8.37
C GLU A 50 4.74 0.45 -8.49
N THR A 51 4.45 1.68 -8.95
CA THR A 51 5.44 2.76 -8.98
C THR A 51 5.06 3.80 -7.94
N ILE A 52 5.99 4.15 -7.08
CA ILE A 52 5.78 5.13 -6.02
C ILE A 52 6.53 6.40 -6.36
N TYR A 53 5.86 7.55 -6.20
CA TYR A 53 6.44 8.88 -6.37
C TYR A 53 6.21 9.70 -5.11
N GLY A 54 7.28 10.16 -4.47
CA GLY A 54 7.19 10.94 -3.24
C GLY A 54 6.63 12.34 -3.47
N LEU A 55 5.73 12.77 -2.59
CA LEU A 55 5.07 14.08 -2.65
C LEU A 55 5.42 14.97 -1.46
N ALA A 56 5.42 14.43 -0.24
CA ALA A 56 5.73 15.17 0.98
C ALA A 56 6.29 14.24 2.03
N GLY A 57 7.14 14.77 2.90
CA GLY A 57 7.79 13.97 3.94
C GLY A 57 8.70 12.90 3.35
N ILE A 58 9.07 11.91 4.17
CA ILE A 58 9.94 10.81 3.76
C ILE A 58 9.30 9.50 4.20
N LEU A 59 9.06 8.60 3.22
CA LEU A 59 8.65 7.24 3.49
C LEU A 59 9.84 6.30 3.36
N THR A 60 9.92 5.30 4.24
CA THR A 60 10.88 4.22 4.10
C THR A 60 10.17 3.02 3.51
N PHE A 61 10.54 2.65 2.28
CA PHE A 61 10.10 1.42 1.64
C PHE A 61 11.13 0.33 1.87
N ASN A 62 10.64 -0.86 2.23
CA ASN A 62 11.46 -2.06 2.27
C ASN A 62 11.06 -2.90 1.06
N VAL A 63 12.00 -3.13 0.15
CA VAL A 63 11.77 -3.91 -1.06
C VAL A 63 12.80 -5.05 -1.09
N ASN A 64 12.31 -6.28 -0.99
CA ASN A 64 13.16 -7.49 -0.92
C ASN A 64 14.25 -7.38 0.17
N GLY A 65 13.89 -6.82 1.32
CA GLY A 65 14.81 -6.67 2.45
C GLY A 65 15.72 -5.44 2.41
N LYS A 66 15.64 -4.64 1.33
CA LYS A 66 16.42 -3.41 1.19
C LYS A 66 15.57 -2.20 1.55
N ALA A 67 16.03 -1.41 2.52
CA ALA A 67 15.36 -0.16 2.91
C ALA A 67 15.74 0.98 1.96
N ILE A 68 14.71 1.67 1.45
CA ILE A 68 14.87 2.79 0.52
C ILE A 68 14.05 3.96 1.07
N GLU A 69 14.69 5.08 1.34
CA GLU A 69 13.99 6.32 1.71
C GLU A 69 13.54 7.05 0.46
N ILE A 70 12.29 7.49 0.45
CA ILE A 70 11.67 8.20 -0.68
C ILE A 70 11.15 9.54 -0.18
N GLY A 71 11.79 10.62 -0.62
CA GLY A 71 11.36 11.98 -0.36
C GLY A 71 10.65 12.58 -1.57
N PRO A 72 10.25 13.88 -1.49
CA PRO A 72 9.56 14.55 -2.60
C PRO A 72 10.35 14.49 -3.90
N GLY A 73 9.69 14.10 -4.98
CA GLY A 73 10.29 13.99 -6.30
C GLY A 73 11.08 12.72 -6.57
N GLU A 74 11.20 11.84 -5.57
CA GLU A 74 11.92 10.58 -5.71
C GLU A 74 10.96 9.43 -6.02
N THR A 75 11.47 8.39 -6.68
CA THR A 75 10.66 7.25 -7.12
C THR A 75 11.18 5.94 -6.56
N CYS A 76 10.26 4.99 -6.42
CA CYS A 76 10.57 3.60 -6.12
C CYS A 76 9.71 2.71 -7.02
N PHE A 77 10.32 1.80 -7.75
CA PHE A 77 9.61 0.82 -8.55
C PHE A 77 9.56 -0.51 -7.80
N VAL A 78 8.34 -1.04 -7.66
CA VAL A 78 8.09 -2.33 -7.01
C VAL A 78 7.65 -3.33 -8.08
N PRO A 79 8.55 -4.21 -8.55
CA PRO A 79 8.17 -5.21 -9.56
C PRO A 79 7.27 -6.30 -8.98
N ARG A 80 6.59 -7.02 -9.85
CA ARG A 80 5.82 -8.21 -9.45
C ARG A 80 6.71 -9.16 -8.66
N GLY A 81 6.15 -9.75 -7.62
CA GLY A 81 6.85 -10.73 -6.80
C GLY A 81 7.82 -10.16 -5.79
N ALA A 82 8.12 -8.85 -5.82
CA ALA A 82 8.99 -8.24 -4.83
C ALA A 82 8.24 -8.04 -3.51
N VAL A 83 8.71 -8.65 -2.45
CA VAL A 83 8.15 -8.45 -1.11
C VAL A 83 8.47 -7.05 -0.63
N HIS A 84 7.44 -6.28 -0.26
CA HIS A 84 7.61 -4.89 0.13
C HIS A 84 6.63 -4.46 1.21
N GLY A 85 6.98 -3.35 1.84
CA GLY A 85 6.16 -2.64 2.82
C GLY A 85 6.74 -1.25 3.02
N PHE A 86 6.06 -0.42 3.78
CA PHE A 86 6.52 0.94 4.05
C PHE A 86 6.25 1.34 5.49
N ASP A 87 7.04 2.30 5.98
CA ASP A 87 6.91 2.87 7.30
C ASP A 87 7.24 4.37 7.27
N ASN A 88 6.71 5.12 8.22
CA ASN A 88 7.12 6.49 8.45
C ASN A 88 7.88 6.58 9.79
N PHE A 89 9.20 6.58 9.71
CA PHE A 89 10.10 6.69 10.87
C PHE A 89 10.51 8.13 11.17
N LYS A 90 9.98 9.10 10.42
CA LYS A 90 10.37 10.51 10.55
C LYS A 90 9.42 11.28 11.46
N GLN A 91 9.57 12.58 11.50
CA GLN A 91 8.86 13.46 12.45
C GLN A 91 7.68 14.22 11.83
N VAL A 92 7.45 14.01 10.54
CA VAL A 92 6.34 14.64 9.80
C VAL A 92 5.59 13.59 8.99
N ASP A 93 4.32 13.84 8.71
CA ASP A 93 3.51 12.98 7.86
C ASP A 93 4.12 12.90 6.47
N ALA A 94 4.03 11.74 5.86
CA ALA A 94 4.53 11.50 4.51
C ALA A 94 3.38 11.24 3.56
N LYS A 95 3.55 11.68 2.32
CA LYS A 95 2.57 11.50 1.25
C LYS A 95 3.26 11.06 -0.02
N ALA A 96 2.69 10.08 -0.70
CA ALA A 96 3.20 9.59 -1.97
C ALA A 96 2.07 9.28 -2.94
N LEU A 97 2.41 9.26 -4.23
CA LEU A 97 1.54 8.80 -5.29
C LEU A 97 1.90 7.36 -5.62
N SER A 98 0.89 6.50 -5.72
CA SER A 98 1.04 5.13 -6.19
C SER A 98 0.39 4.95 -7.56
N VAL A 99 1.12 4.33 -8.48
CA VAL A 99 0.66 3.99 -9.83
C VAL A 99 0.68 2.48 -9.96
N ILE A 100 -0.48 1.89 -10.19
CA ILE A 100 -0.68 0.44 -10.35
C ILE A 100 -0.84 0.12 -11.83
N THR A 101 -0.03 -0.81 -12.35
CA THR A 101 -0.03 -1.19 -13.76
C THR A 101 0.05 -2.71 -13.93
N PRO A 102 -0.94 -3.36 -14.57
CA PRO A 102 -2.26 -2.85 -14.95
C PRO A 102 -3.14 -2.51 -13.73
N ALA A 103 -4.28 -1.90 -13.96
CA ALA A 103 -5.17 -1.34 -12.95
C ALA A 103 -5.97 -2.41 -12.17
N LEU A 104 -5.27 -3.35 -11.55
CA LEU A 104 -5.88 -4.47 -10.83
C LEU A 104 -6.16 -4.21 -9.35
N LEU A 105 -5.87 -3.01 -8.88
CA LEU A 105 -6.14 -2.59 -7.51
C LEU A 105 -6.99 -1.33 -7.52
N GLY A 106 -8.17 -1.38 -6.92
CA GLY A 106 -9.12 -0.29 -6.91
C GLY A 106 -9.63 0.05 -5.51
N PRO A 107 -10.55 1.02 -5.40
CA PRO A 107 -11.09 1.46 -4.11
C PRO A 107 -11.72 0.35 -3.29
N ILE A 108 -12.31 -0.63 -3.95
CA ILE A 108 -13.03 -1.72 -3.28
C ILE A 108 -12.11 -2.55 -2.37
N PHE A 109 -10.87 -2.78 -2.83
CA PHE A 109 -9.86 -3.45 -1.99
C PHE A 109 -9.62 -2.67 -0.69
N PHE A 110 -9.37 -1.37 -0.82
CA PHE A 110 -9.08 -0.53 0.35
C PHE A 110 -10.26 -0.43 1.30
N LYS A 111 -11.49 -0.44 0.78
CA LYS A 111 -12.70 -0.45 1.61
C LYS A 111 -12.84 -1.74 2.40
N GLU A 112 -12.57 -2.89 1.77
CA GLU A 112 -12.62 -4.18 2.45
C GLU A 112 -11.55 -4.27 3.54
N VAL A 113 -10.32 -3.80 3.27
CA VAL A 113 -9.25 -3.74 4.27
C VAL A 113 -9.61 -2.77 5.40
N ALA A 114 -10.20 -1.62 5.06
CA ALA A 114 -10.62 -0.62 6.03
C ALA A 114 -11.65 -1.18 7.02
N GLU A 115 -12.60 -1.97 6.57
CA GLU A 115 -13.59 -2.61 7.45
C GLU A 115 -12.91 -3.46 8.52
N ILE A 116 -11.85 -4.17 8.16
CA ILE A 116 -11.11 -5.03 9.09
C ILE A 116 -10.28 -4.17 10.07
N LEU A 117 -9.51 -3.23 9.55
CA LEU A 117 -8.59 -2.42 10.36
C LEU A 117 -9.31 -1.40 11.24
N ASN A 118 -10.48 -0.92 10.81
CA ASN A 118 -11.24 0.11 11.54
C ASN A 118 -12.27 -0.48 12.52
N ALA A 119 -12.35 -1.81 12.63
CA ALA A 119 -13.32 -2.47 13.50
C ALA A 119 -13.02 -2.31 15.00
N GLY A 120 -11.82 -1.82 15.34
CA GLY A 120 -11.35 -1.71 16.72
C GLY A 120 -10.69 -2.99 17.23
N GLY A 121 -9.82 -2.82 18.24
CA GLY A 121 -9.05 -3.93 18.78
C GLY A 121 -7.92 -4.41 17.86
N PRO A 122 -7.28 -5.54 18.20
CA PRO A 122 -6.24 -6.12 17.35
C PRO A 122 -6.81 -6.50 15.97
N PRO A 123 -6.07 -6.26 14.88
CA PRO A 123 -6.55 -6.60 13.55
C PRO A 123 -6.71 -8.12 13.39
N ASP A 124 -7.78 -8.52 12.69
CA ASP A 124 -8.01 -9.92 12.32
C ASP A 124 -7.08 -10.27 11.15
N VAL A 125 -5.90 -10.80 11.47
CA VAL A 125 -4.84 -11.10 10.52
C VAL A 125 -5.28 -12.12 9.47
N GLU A 126 -6.09 -13.09 9.88
CA GLU A 126 -6.60 -14.13 8.97
C GLU A 126 -7.53 -13.53 7.90
N LYS A 127 -8.50 -12.73 8.33
CA LYS A 127 -9.42 -12.03 7.40
C LYS A 127 -8.65 -11.07 6.49
N LEU A 128 -7.69 -10.33 7.05
CA LEU A 128 -6.87 -9.40 6.27
C LEU A 128 -6.10 -10.15 5.18
N GLY A 129 -5.47 -11.28 5.52
CA GLY A 129 -4.76 -12.12 4.55
C GLY A 129 -5.67 -12.65 3.45
N MET A 130 -6.90 -13.03 3.78
CA MET A 130 -7.88 -13.50 2.79
C MET A 130 -8.26 -12.40 1.79
N VAL A 131 -8.53 -11.20 2.27
CA VAL A 131 -8.86 -10.06 1.41
C VAL A 131 -7.67 -9.70 0.53
N MET A 132 -6.48 -9.62 1.09
CA MET A 132 -5.27 -9.33 0.32
C MET A 132 -5.07 -10.35 -0.81
N THR A 133 -5.12 -11.63 -0.50
CA THR A 133 -4.96 -12.72 -1.48
C THR A 133 -6.00 -12.66 -2.59
N LYS A 134 -7.23 -12.34 -2.26
CA LYS A 134 -8.33 -12.19 -3.22
C LYS A 134 -8.00 -11.16 -4.31
N TYR A 135 -7.24 -10.13 -3.99
CA TYR A 135 -6.87 -9.06 -4.91
C TYR A 135 -5.44 -9.18 -5.44
N GLY A 136 -4.79 -10.30 -5.21
CA GLY A 136 -3.44 -10.54 -5.72
C GLY A 136 -2.30 -9.95 -4.90
N LEU A 137 -2.58 -9.58 -3.64
CA LEU A 137 -1.56 -9.17 -2.69
C LEU A 137 -1.28 -10.34 -1.76
N ILE A 138 -0.13 -10.96 -1.90
CA ILE A 138 0.20 -12.17 -1.16
C ILE A 138 0.99 -11.80 0.10
N PRO A 139 0.43 -12.00 1.31
CA PRO A 139 1.13 -11.68 2.54
C PRO A 139 2.44 -12.45 2.66
N ALA A 140 3.51 -11.75 3.03
CA ALA A 140 4.77 -12.38 3.36
C ALA A 140 4.71 -12.79 4.83
N MET A 141 4.59 -14.10 5.07
CA MET A 141 4.67 -14.64 6.41
C MET A 141 6.09 -14.50 6.92
N PRO A 142 6.32 -14.04 8.17
CA PRO A 142 7.65 -14.11 8.75
C PRO A 142 8.09 -15.57 8.72
N LYS A 143 9.32 -15.83 8.24
CA LYS A 143 9.89 -17.16 8.35
C LYS A 143 9.89 -17.52 9.85
N MET A 144 9.19 -18.58 10.20
CA MET A 144 9.34 -19.14 11.53
C MET A 144 10.82 -19.51 11.69
N LYS A 145 11.48 -18.93 12.69
CA LYS A 145 12.81 -19.39 13.04
C LYS A 145 12.65 -20.84 13.43
N ASP A 146 13.35 -21.72 12.72
CA ASP A 146 13.45 -23.11 13.13
C ASP A 146 13.93 -23.14 14.59
N ALA A 147 13.15 -23.79 15.41
CA ALA A 147 13.45 -23.89 16.84
C ALA A 147 14.74 -24.67 17.06
#